data_518711b57d9c847cf8a689cf11660e40
#
_entry.id   518711b57d9c847cf8a689cf11660e40
#
_cell.length_a   1.000
_cell.length_b   1.000
_cell.length_c   1.000
_cell.angle_alpha   90.00
_cell.angle_beta   90.00
_cell.angle_gamma   90.00
#
_symmetry.space_group_name_H-M   'P 1'
#
loop_
_entity.id
_entity.type
_entity.pdbx_description
1 polymer ?
#
loop_
_entity_poly.entity_id
_entity_poly.type
_entity_poly.pdbx_seq_one_letter_code
_entity_poly.pdbx_strand_id
1 'polypeptide(L)'
;MKSSNYLKKLYGNPTDEKYTPGYGVLPIIKYIPEGKIVWCPFDTKRSEFVQKFKDAGFHVVYSHIYNGQDFFNYEPSQWDILVSNPPFSRKVEVFERCLKLGKPFALLMSNYWLNNVAPCRLFQNTDLEFCLLYTSDAADD
;
A
#
# COMPACT_ATOMS: atom_id res chain seq x y z
N MET A 1 15.73 20.43 -5.76
CA MET A 1 16.04 19.27 -4.89
C MET A 1 15.36 19.46 -3.55
N LYS A 2 14.36 18.65 -3.25
CA LYS A 2 13.68 18.74 -1.96
C LYS A 2 14.62 18.15 -0.89
N SER A 3 14.81 18.87 0.21
CA SER A 3 15.77 18.47 1.23
C SER A 3 15.39 17.13 1.87
N SER A 4 16.38 16.39 2.36
CA SER A 4 16.20 15.15 3.12
C SER A 4 15.19 15.31 4.27
N ASN A 5 15.12 16.48 4.89
CA ASN A 5 14.17 16.78 5.96
C ASN A 5 12.72 16.90 5.46
N TYR A 6 12.51 17.37 4.25
CA TYR A 6 11.18 17.43 3.64
C TYR A 6 10.64 16.02 3.37
N LEU A 7 11.49 15.14 2.85
CA LEU A 7 11.13 13.74 2.61
C LEU A 7 10.84 13.00 3.92
N LYS A 8 11.64 13.24 4.97
CA LYS A 8 11.38 12.70 6.31
C LYS A 8 10.03 13.17 6.89
N LYS A 9 9.67 14.42 6.65
CA LYS A 9 8.39 14.97 7.11
C LYS A 9 7.19 14.37 6.38
N LEU A 10 7.36 14.02 5.12
CA LEU A 10 6.30 13.42 4.29
C LEU A 10 6.17 11.90 4.47
N TYR A 11 7.28 11.20 4.70
CA TYR A 11 7.35 9.73 4.67
C TYR A 11 7.90 9.09 5.94
N GLY A 12 8.20 9.87 6.96
CA GLY A 12 8.85 9.34 8.16
C GLY A 12 10.34 9.08 7.97
N ASN A 13 10.92 8.29 8.85
CA ASN A 13 12.33 7.91 8.76
C ASN A 13 12.57 6.97 7.56
N PRO A 14 13.77 7.01 6.93
CA PRO A 14 14.14 6.03 5.89
C PRO A 14 14.03 4.56 6.36
N THR A 15 14.04 4.32 7.66
CA THR A 15 13.79 3.01 8.28
C THR A 15 12.32 2.59 8.22
N ASP A 16 11.41 3.49 7.86
CA ASP A 16 9.98 3.23 7.71
C ASP A 16 9.64 2.51 6.39
N GLU A 17 10.53 2.59 5.41
CA GLU A 17 10.39 1.87 4.14
C GLU A 17 10.97 0.46 4.27
N LYS A 18 10.15 -0.48 4.69
CA LYS A 18 10.49 -1.89 4.56
C LYS A 18 10.03 -2.41 3.22
N TYR A 19 10.97 -2.82 2.40
CA TYR A 19 10.66 -3.51 1.15
C TYR A 19 9.87 -4.79 1.45
N THR A 20 8.70 -4.91 0.85
CA THR A 20 7.91 -6.13 0.96
C THR A 20 8.56 -7.22 0.09
N PRO A 21 8.93 -8.35 0.66
CA PRO A 21 9.44 -9.46 -0.14
C PRO A 21 8.34 -10.04 -1.03
N GLY A 22 8.73 -10.65 -2.13
CA GLY A 22 7.79 -11.19 -3.12
C GLY A 22 6.76 -12.15 -2.53
N TYR A 23 7.16 -12.99 -1.58
CA TYR A 23 6.23 -13.91 -0.91
C TYR A 23 5.14 -13.19 -0.09
N GLY A 24 5.38 -11.97 0.35
CA GLY A 24 4.39 -11.14 1.05
C GLY A 24 3.34 -10.55 0.11
N VAL A 25 3.64 -10.45 -1.18
CA VAL A 25 2.70 -9.94 -2.19
C VAL A 25 1.80 -11.04 -2.74
N LEU A 26 2.32 -12.23 -2.95
CA LEU A 26 1.61 -13.34 -3.60
C LEU A 26 0.22 -13.65 -3.02
N PRO A 27 0.00 -13.65 -1.70
CA PRO A 27 -1.29 -14.01 -1.15
C PRO A 27 -2.44 -13.08 -1.55
N ILE A 28 -2.17 -11.79 -1.79
CA ILE A 28 -3.23 -10.84 -2.15
C ILE A 28 -3.65 -10.97 -3.62
N ILE A 29 -2.78 -11.45 -4.48
CA ILE A 29 -3.03 -11.51 -5.93
C ILE A 29 -4.30 -12.28 -6.27
N LYS A 30 -4.55 -13.41 -5.60
CA LYS A 30 -5.73 -14.25 -5.83
C LYS A 30 -7.06 -13.57 -5.51
N TYR A 31 -7.04 -12.49 -4.70
CA TYR A 31 -8.25 -11.75 -4.36
C TYR A 31 -8.53 -10.58 -5.32
N ILE A 32 -7.60 -10.28 -6.21
CA ILE A 32 -7.78 -9.19 -7.18
C ILE A 32 -8.43 -9.74 -8.44
N PRO A 33 -9.60 -9.21 -8.87
CA PRO A 33 -10.25 -9.68 -10.08
C PRO A 33 -9.39 -9.46 -11.33
N GLU A 34 -9.42 -10.41 -12.24
CA GLU A 34 -8.73 -10.31 -13.53
C GLU A 34 -9.19 -9.08 -14.32
N GLY A 35 -8.30 -8.52 -15.12
CA GLY A 35 -8.58 -7.38 -15.99
C GLY A 35 -8.59 -6.04 -15.29
N LYS A 36 -8.37 -5.98 -13.98
CA LYS A 36 -8.29 -4.73 -13.23
C LYS A 36 -6.94 -4.06 -13.38
N ILE A 37 -6.94 -2.74 -13.43
CA ILE A 37 -5.73 -1.92 -13.38
C ILE A 37 -5.35 -1.71 -11.92
N VAL A 38 -4.18 -2.22 -11.54
CA VAL A 38 -3.67 -2.13 -10.16
C VAL A 38 -2.79 -0.90 -10.01
N TRP A 39 -3.09 -0.09 -9.01
CA TRP A 39 -2.25 1.06 -8.64
C TRP A 39 -1.42 0.75 -7.40
N CYS A 40 -0.11 0.91 -7.52
CA CYS A 40 0.86 0.78 -6.43
C CYS A 40 1.44 2.17 -6.11
N PRO A 41 0.88 2.91 -5.13
CA PRO A 41 1.15 4.35 -4.95
C PRO A 41 2.46 4.69 -4.23
N PHE A 42 3.14 3.72 -3.64
CA PHE A 42 4.40 3.92 -2.91
C PHE A 42 5.54 3.11 -3.52
N ASP A 43 5.40 2.72 -4.77
CA ASP A 43 6.27 1.75 -5.38
C ASP A 43 6.99 2.31 -6.60
N THR A 44 8.14 1.72 -6.88
CA THR A 44 8.92 1.96 -8.10
C THR A 44 8.79 0.77 -9.04
N LYS A 45 9.31 0.91 -10.25
CA LYS A 45 9.35 -0.18 -11.22
C LYS A 45 9.97 -1.48 -10.66
N ARG A 46 10.89 -1.36 -9.71
CA ARG A 46 11.61 -2.50 -9.11
C ARG A 46 10.91 -3.12 -7.91
N SER A 47 9.87 -2.50 -7.41
CA SER A 47 9.13 -3.00 -6.25
C SER A 47 8.49 -4.36 -6.51
N GLU A 48 8.52 -5.23 -5.52
CA GLU A 48 7.93 -6.57 -5.62
C GLU A 48 6.42 -6.54 -5.88
N PHE A 49 5.69 -5.58 -5.33
CA PHE A 49 4.29 -5.36 -5.68
C PHE A 49 4.10 -5.18 -7.19
N VAL A 50 4.87 -4.29 -7.79
CA VAL A 50 4.79 -4.00 -9.23
C VAL A 50 5.16 -5.24 -10.04
N GLN A 51 6.26 -5.90 -9.71
CA GLN A 51 6.75 -7.06 -10.44
C GLN A 51 5.80 -8.25 -10.34
N LYS A 52 5.33 -8.59 -9.15
CA LYS A 52 4.46 -9.76 -8.93
C LYS A 52 3.08 -9.57 -9.57
N PHE A 53 2.51 -8.37 -9.53
CA PHE A 53 1.26 -8.11 -10.24
C PHE A 53 1.43 -8.12 -11.76
N LYS A 54 2.53 -7.62 -12.29
CA LYS A 54 2.84 -7.75 -13.73
C LYS A 54 3.02 -9.20 -14.15
N ASP A 55 3.77 -9.97 -13.36
CA ASP A 55 3.98 -11.40 -13.63
C ASP A 55 2.66 -12.19 -13.61
N ALA A 56 1.72 -11.77 -12.80
CA ALA A 56 0.37 -12.33 -12.73
C ALA A 56 -0.56 -11.88 -13.87
N GLY A 57 -0.11 -11.02 -14.78
CA GLY A 57 -0.85 -10.58 -15.95
C GLY A 57 -1.66 -9.30 -15.76
N PHE A 58 -1.52 -8.60 -14.65
CA PHE A 58 -2.21 -7.33 -14.42
C PHE A 58 -1.54 -6.16 -15.14
N HIS A 59 -2.36 -5.20 -15.57
CA HIS A 59 -1.87 -3.88 -15.90
C HIS A 59 -1.57 -3.14 -14.59
N VAL A 60 -0.34 -2.71 -14.40
CA VAL A 60 0.11 -2.05 -13.16
C VAL A 60 0.52 -0.63 -13.45
N VAL A 61 -0.07 0.32 -12.72
CA VAL A 61 0.41 1.69 -12.65
C VAL A 61 1.08 1.89 -11.28
N TYR A 62 2.19 2.56 -11.23
CA TYR A 62 2.93 2.80 -10.01
C TYR A 62 3.34 4.26 -9.92
N SER A 63 3.44 4.74 -8.70
CA SER A 63 3.86 6.12 -8.43
C SER A 63 4.73 6.17 -7.19
N HIS A 64 5.63 7.12 -7.16
CA HIS A 64 6.53 7.31 -6.03
C HIS A 64 6.90 8.78 -5.89
N ILE A 65 7.11 9.21 -4.67
CA ILE A 65 7.47 10.60 -4.38
C ILE A 65 8.79 11.01 -5.03
N TYR A 66 9.73 10.10 -5.19
CA TYR A 66 10.98 10.39 -5.87
C TYR A 66 10.78 10.84 -7.32
N ASN A 67 9.64 10.49 -7.91
CA ASN A 67 9.22 10.93 -9.23
C ASN A 67 8.29 12.16 -9.18
N GLY A 68 8.19 12.82 -8.04
CA GLY A 68 7.29 13.96 -7.83
C GLY A 68 5.81 13.60 -7.71
N GLN A 69 5.50 12.32 -7.52
CA GLN A 69 4.13 11.79 -7.44
C GLN A 69 3.80 11.46 -5.98
N ASP A 70 3.44 12.48 -5.22
CA ASP A 70 3.04 12.34 -3.83
C ASP A 70 1.62 11.74 -3.76
N PHE A 71 1.48 10.60 -3.13
CA PHE A 71 0.21 9.89 -2.95
C PHE A 71 -0.93 10.79 -2.45
N PHE A 72 -0.64 11.74 -1.60
CA PHE A 72 -1.65 12.63 -1.02
C PHE A 72 -2.16 13.71 -1.99
N ASN A 73 -1.45 13.93 -3.10
CA ASN A 73 -1.77 14.96 -4.10
C ASN A 73 -1.83 14.41 -5.52
N TYR A 74 -1.44 13.17 -5.72
CA TYR A 74 -1.39 12.54 -7.03
C TYR A 74 -2.38 11.38 -7.13
N GLU A 75 -3.00 11.25 -8.29
CA GLU A 75 -3.83 10.12 -8.67
C GLU A 75 -3.63 9.81 -10.15
N PRO A 76 -3.38 8.54 -10.54
CA PRO A 76 -3.31 8.17 -11.95
C PRO A 76 -4.65 8.42 -12.66
N SER A 77 -4.61 8.71 -13.96
CA SER A 77 -5.81 8.92 -14.76
C SER A 77 -6.70 7.68 -14.87
N GLN A 78 -6.13 6.49 -14.83
CA GLN A 78 -6.83 5.21 -14.92
C GLN A 78 -6.28 4.22 -13.91
N TRP A 79 -7.16 3.72 -13.05
CA TRP A 79 -6.88 2.64 -12.11
C TRP A 79 -8.19 2.10 -11.55
N ASP A 80 -8.19 0.85 -11.12
CA ASP A 80 -9.38 0.17 -10.59
C ASP A 80 -9.25 -0.18 -9.11
N ILE A 81 -8.07 -0.63 -8.69
CA ILE A 81 -7.80 -1.05 -7.33
C ILE A 81 -6.41 -0.60 -6.90
N LEU A 82 -6.31 -0.12 -5.66
CA LEU A 82 -5.05 0.28 -5.05
C LEU A 82 -4.54 -0.87 -4.17
N VAL A 83 -3.27 -1.24 -4.34
CA VAL A 83 -2.61 -2.26 -3.51
C VAL A 83 -1.28 -1.73 -3.04
N SER A 84 -1.03 -1.77 -1.73
CA SER A 84 0.21 -1.23 -1.18
C SER A 84 0.56 -1.78 0.20
N ASN A 85 1.85 -1.65 0.53
CA ASN A 85 2.36 -1.66 1.89
C ASN A 85 2.67 -0.20 2.27
N PRO A 86 1.76 0.49 2.97
CA PRO A 86 1.91 1.92 3.22
C PRO A 86 3.03 2.21 4.24
N PRO A 87 3.61 3.42 4.22
CA PRO A 87 4.58 3.84 5.22
C PRO A 87 3.97 3.80 6.62
N PHE A 88 4.69 3.21 7.58
CA PHE A 88 4.17 2.94 8.93
C PHE A 88 3.75 4.19 9.70
N SER A 89 4.46 5.29 9.52
CA SER A 89 4.22 6.54 10.25
C SER A 89 2.96 7.29 9.82
N ARG A 90 2.42 6.98 8.63
CA ARG A 90 1.27 7.71 8.05
C ARG A 90 0.08 6.81 7.70
N LYS A 91 -0.07 5.69 8.39
CA LYS A 91 -1.13 4.70 8.12
C LYS A 91 -2.54 5.30 8.14
N VAL A 92 -2.86 6.09 9.14
CA VAL A 92 -4.17 6.72 9.29
C VAL A 92 -4.49 7.61 8.09
N GLU A 93 -3.54 8.48 7.73
CA GLU A 93 -3.69 9.40 6.60
C GLU A 93 -3.84 8.64 5.26
N VAL A 94 -3.09 7.55 5.08
CA VAL A 94 -3.22 6.69 3.90
C VAL A 94 -4.61 6.07 3.84
N PHE A 95 -5.12 5.54 4.95
CA PHE A 95 -6.47 4.99 5.01
C PHE A 95 -7.54 6.02 4.69
N GLU A 96 -7.45 7.20 5.29
CA GLU A 96 -8.38 8.31 5.02
C GLU A 96 -8.37 8.68 3.54
N ARG A 97 -7.20 8.76 2.93
CA ARG A 97 -7.06 9.03 1.49
C ARG A 97 -7.69 7.93 0.65
N CYS A 98 -7.43 6.66 0.96
CA CYS A 98 -8.03 5.53 0.25
C CYS A 98 -9.57 5.57 0.30
N LEU A 99 -10.14 5.88 1.46
CA LEU A 99 -11.58 6.03 1.62
C LEU A 99 -12.13 7.19 0.77
N LYS A 100 -11.41 8.30 0.71
CA LYS A 100 -11.81 9.46 -0.14
C LYS A 100 -11.76 9.16 -1.63
N LEU A 101 -10.81 8.33 -2.06
CA LEU A 101 -10.70 7.93 -3.47
C LEU A 101 -11.88 7.07 -3.93
N GLY A 102 -12.57 6.41 -3.01
CA GLY A 102 -13.84 5.73 -3.27
C GLY A 102 -13.77 4.48 -4.13
N LYS A 103 -12.58 3.95 -4.38
CA LYS A 103 -12.37 2.70 -5.12
C LYS A 103 -11.80 1.61 -4.19
N PRO A 104 -11.93 0.34 -4.55
CA PRO A 104 -11.37 -0.75 -3.75
C PRO A 104 -9.88 -0.58 -3.50
N PHE A 105 -9.44 -0.94 -2.32
CA PHE A 105 -8.03 -0.92 -1.95
C PHE A 105 -7.68 -2.08 -1.03
N ALA A 106 -6.45 -2.53 -1.09
CA ALA A 106 -5.89 -3.56 -0.22
C ALA A 106 -4.55 -3.07 0.33
N LEU A 107 -4.44 -3.05 1.66
CA LEU A 107 -3.24 -2.58 2.35
C LEU A 107 -2.64 -3.71 3.19
N LEU A 108 -1.34 -3.92 3.03
CA LEU A 108 -0.57 -4.81 3.89
C LEU A 108 -0.17 -4.03 5.15
N MET A 109 -0.64 -4.50 6.30
CA MET A 109 -0.44 -3.81 7.57
C MET A 109 -0.13 -4.80 8.68
N SER A 110 0.52 -4.31 9.75
CA SER A 110 0.67 -5.09 10.97
C SER A 110 -0.66 -5.20 11.71
N ASN A 111 -0.99 -6.37 12.24
CA ASN A 111 -2.17 -6.59 13.06
C ASN A 111 -2.17 -5.80 14.37
N TYR A 112 -1.02 -5.38 14.86
CA TYR A 112 -0.93 -4.51 16.04
C TYR A 112 -1.71 -3.20 15.90
N TRP A 113 -1.79 -2.69 14.68
CA TRP A 113 -2.51 -1.45 14.42
C TRP A 113 -4.01 -1.59 14.69
N LEU A 114 -4.59 -2.76 14.50
CA LEU A 114 -6.02 -3.02 14.71
C LEU A 114 -6.48 -2.81 16.15
N ASN A 115 -5.57 -2.88 17.10
CA ASN A 115 -5.85 -2.68 18.52
C ASN A 115 -5.85 -1.22 18.96
N ASN A 116 -5.65 -0.30 18.04
CA ASN A 116 -5.63 1.13 18.33
C ASN A 116 -7.00 1.78 18.08
N VAL A 117 -7.21 2.95 18.69
CA VAL A 117 -8.47 3.71 18.57
C VAL A 117 -8.71 4.24 17.16
N ALA A 118 -7.64 4.62 16.45
CA ALA A 118 -7.76 5.19 15.11
C ALA A 118 -8.41 4.24 14.09
N PRO A 119 -8.01 2.95 13.99
CA PRO A 119 -8.71 2.00 13.12
C PRO A 119 -10.18 1.83 13.47
N CYS A 120 -10.51 1.74 14.75
CA CYS A 120 -11.90 1.62 15.18
C CYS A 120 -12.78 2.75 14.64
N ARG A 121 -12.27 3.98 14.65
CA ARG A 121 -12.99 5.14 14.13
C ARG A 121 -13.10 5.13 12.61
N LEU A 122 -12.01 4.76 11.92
CA LEU A 122 -11.97 4.68 10.46
C LEU A 122 -12.91 3.63 9.91
N PHE A 123 -13.09 2.52 10.65
CA PHE A 123 -13.83 1.36 10.17
C PHE A 123 -15.31 1.38 10.54
N GLN A 124 -15.73 2.31 11.37
CA GLN A 124 -17.08 2.34 11.93
C GLN A 124 -18.22 2.34 10.89
N ASN A 125 -17.98 2.81 9.68
CA ASN A 125 -18.98 2.91 8.63
C ASN A 125 -18.42 2.45 7.27
N THR A 126 -17.53 1.48 7.27
CA THR A 126 -16.89 0.97 6.06
C THR A 126 -17.01 -0.54 5.98
N ASP A 127 -17.25 -1.06 4.79
CA ASP A 127 -17.18 -2.49 4.52
C ASP A 127 -15.72 -2.90 4.41
N LEU A 128 -15.24 -3.60 5.43
CA LEU A 128 -13.86 -4.07 5.51
C LEU A 128 -13.81 -5.58 5.60
N GLU A 129 -12.94 -6.17 4.82
CA GLU A 129 -12.55 -7.56 4.94
C GLU A 129 -11.11 -7.65 5.46
N PHE A 130 -10.90 -8.51 6.44
CA PHE A 130 -9.58 -8.80 6.96
C PHE A 130 -9.11 -10.15 6.48
N CYS A 131 -7.93 -10.18 5.86
CA CYS A 131 -7.21 -11.40 5.58
C CYS A 131 -5.98 -11.47 6.47
N LEU A 132 -5.95 -12.43 7.39
CA LEU A 132 -4.77 -12.70 8.18
C LEU A 132 -3.83 -13.59 7.39
N LEU A 133 -2.68 -13.03 7.02
CA LEU A 133 -1.63 -13.79 6.37
C LEU A 133 -0.72 -14.40 7.44
N TYR A 134 -0.81 -15.71 7.56
CA TYR A 134 0.14 -16.48 8.36
C TYR A 134 1.39 -16.71 7.54
N THR A 135 2.46 -16.04 7.91
CA THR A 135 3.79 -16.32 7.39
C THR A 135 4.57 -17.02 8.47
N SER A 136 4.61 -18.34 8.45
CA SER A 136 5.47 -19.14 9.32
C SER A 136 6.94 -18.75 9.18
N ASP A 137 7.32 -18.29 8.00
CA ASP A 137 8.69 -17.91 7.67
C ASP A 137 9.14 -16.61 8.31
N ALA A 138 8.20 -15.75 8.69
CA ALA A 138 8.52 -14.53 9.44
C ALA A 138 8.97 -14.79 10.89
N ALA A 139 8.71 -15.98 11.41
CA ALA A 139 9.10 -16.39 12.75
C ALA A 139 10.53 -16.97 12.83
N ASP A 140 11.09 -17.34 11.67
CA ASP A 140 12.40 -17.98 11.56
C ASP A 140 13.55 -16.97 11.30
N ASP A 141 13.21 -15.71 11.16
CA ASP A 141 14.20 -14.63 10.95
C ASP A 141 14.70 -14.05 12.29
#